data_7e0ceee6ebf5f2bead397543b91d4412
#
_entry.id   7e0ceee6ebf5f2bead397543b91d4412
#
_cell.length_a   1.000
_cell.length_b   1.000
_cell.length_c   1.000
_cell.angle_alpha   90.00
_cell.angle_beta   90.00
_cell.angle_gamma   90.00
#
_symmetry.space_group_name_H-M   'P 1'
#
loop_
_entity.id
_entity.type
_entity.pdbx_description
1 polymer ?
#
loop_
_entity_poly.entity_id
_entity_poly.type
_entity_poly.pdbx_seq_one_letter_code
_entity_poly.pdbx_strand_id
1 'polypeptide(L)'
;NLELYLNFINSMKPDIAAFNKKLGVDQLKQIRPKLPDSVKICVRVNNGETTEDLDNFFDACDYAMIELDSKVIVDEKIVDRAKSKNCEPIYLALMPTLMKGQVQSREENFEIGHTLEEGFDMIALYEETANGPYPARSVKCIDEIAVESEKLRVNPFSDLMNKIFGIFKK
;
A
#
# COMPACT_ATOMS: atom_id res chain seq x y z
N ASN A 1 -20.46 -12.76 -1.06
CA ASN A 1 -21.75 -12.08 -1.18
C ASN A 1 -21.59 -10.63 -0.74
N LEU A 2 -21.67 -9.67 -1.68
CA LEU A 2 -21.42 -8.25 -1.44
C LEU A 2 -22.38 -7.69 -0.39
N GLU A 3 -23.65 -8.07 -0.42
CA GLU A 3 -24.68 -7.59 0.51
C GLU A 3 -24.36 -7.95 1.96
N LEU A 4 -23.94 -9.18 2.22
CA LEU A 4 -23.50 -9.61 3.55
C LEU A 4 -22.29 -8.79 4.01
N TYR A 5 -21.36 -8.49 3.12
CA TYR A 5 -20.19 -7.69 3.45
C TYR A 5 -20.56 -6.25 3.77
N LEU A 6 -21.48 -5.65 3.00
CA LEU A 6 -21.98 -4.30 3.30
C LEU A 6 -22.73 -4.24 4.63
N ASN A 7 -23.55 -5.24 4.94
CA ASN A 7 -24.23 -5.35 6.24
C ASN A 7 -23.24 -5.48 7.39
N PHE A 8 -22.19 -6.27 7.21
CA PHE A 8 -21.08 -6.38 8.18
C PHE A 8 -20.38 -5.03 8.40
N ILE A 9 -19.98 -4.34 7.33
CA ILE A 9 -19.35 -3.02 7.41
C ILE A 9 -20.25 -2.03 8.14
N ASN A 10 -21.54 -1.98 7.79
CA ASN A 10 -22.51 -1.08 8.44
C ASN A 10 -22.70 -1.37 9.93
N SER A 11 -22.59 -2.64 10.33
CA SER A 11 -22.67 -3.06 11.73
C SER A 11 -21.39 -2.73 12.51
N MET A 12 -20.22 -3.07 11.95
CA MET A 12 -18.93 -2.96 12.63
C MET A 12 -18.33 -1.58 12.54
N LYS A 13 -18.67 -0.81 11.48
CA LYS A 13 -18.13 0.52 11.18
C LYS A 13 -16.61 0.59 11.28
N PRO A 14 -15.87 -0.24 10.52
CA PRO A 14 -14.41 -0.17 10.49
C PRO A 14 -13.97 1.18 9.94
N ASP A 15 -12.76 1.62 10.27
CA ASP A 15 -12.21 2.85 9.69
C ASP A 15 -11.99 2.70 8.18
N ILE A 16 -11.54 1.52 7.73
CA ILE A 16 -11.28 1.20 6.33
C ILE A 16 -11.96 -0.12 5.93
N ALA A 17 -12.69 -0.10 4.82
CA ALA A 17 -13.28 -1.29 4.21
C ALA A 17 -12.56 -1.58 2.87
N ALA A 18 -11.90 -2.74 2.77
CA ALA A 18 -11.13 -3.11 1.58
C ALA A 18 -11.96 -3.95 0.60
N PHE A 19 -11.92 -3.58 -0.66
CA PHE A 19 -12.59 -4.25 -1.76
C PHE A 19 -11.59 -4.76 -2.79
N ASN A 20 -11.93 -5.87 -3.44
CA ASN A 20 -11.13 -6.38 -4.55
C ASN A 20 -11.48 -5.60 -5.83
N LYS A 21 -10.49 -5.31 -6.69
CA LYS A 21 -10.67 -4.65 -8.00
C LYS A 21 -11.70 -5.31 -8.91
N LYS A 22 -11.95 -6.63 -8.75
CA LYS A 22 -12.97 -7.35 -9.51
C LYS A 22 -14.37 -6.75 -9.37
N LEU A 23 -14.58 -5.91 -8.35
CA LEU A 23 -15.84 -5.20 -8.18
C LEU A 23 -16.06 -4.14 -9.27
N GLY A 24 -14.97 -3.58 -9.81
CA GLY A 24 -15.04 -2.52 -10.82
C GLY A 24 -15.40 -1.15 -10.25
N VAL A 25 -15.02 -0.10 -10.97
CA VAL A 25 -15.16 1.31 -10.53
C VAL A 25 -16.64 1.70 -10.38
N ASP A 26 -17.49 1.29 -11.32
CA ASP A 26 -18.92 1.65 -11.28
C ASP A 26 -19.64 1.07 -10.06
N GLN A 27 -19.28 -0.16 -9.68
CA GLN A 27 -19.84 -0.77 -8.48
C GLN A 27 -19.33 -0.09 -7.21
N LEU A 28 -18.06 0.34 -7.17
CA LEU A 28 -17.52 1.11 -6.04
C LEU A 28 -18.28 2.41 -5.85
N LYS A 29 -18.54 3.14 -6.92
CA LYS A 29 -19.37 4.37 -6.89
C LYS A 29 -20.80 4.11 -6.39
N GLN A 30 -21.39 2.95 -6.71
CA GLN A 30 -22.71 2.55 -6.20
C GLN A 30 -22.70 2.10 -4.74
N ILE A 31 -21.56 1.65 -4.23
CA ILE A 31 -21.38 1.21 -2.84
C ILE A 31 -21.20 2.40 -1.91
N ARG A 32 -20.48 3.45 -2.34
CA ARG A 32 -20.16 4.61 -1.50
C ARG A 32 -21.37 5.14 -0.72
N PRO A 33 -22.55 5.44 -1.34
CA PRO A 33 -23.70 5.93 -0.62
C PRO A 33 -24.37 4.93 0.33
N LYS A 34 -23.96 3.66 0.29
CA LYS A 34 -24.46 2.59 1.17
C LYS A 34 -23.62 2.39 2.42
N LEU A 35 -22.49 3.07 2.51
CA LEU A 35 -21.58 3.01 3.63
C LEU A 35 -21.69 4.26 4.51
N PRO A 36 -21.42 4.14 5.83
CA PRO A 36 -21.28 5.31 6.69
C PRO A 36 -20.17 6.24 6.18
N ASP A 37 -20.36 7.56 6.33
CA ASP A 37 -19.35 8.56 5.93
C ASP A 37 -18.01 8.39 6.62
N SER A 38 -18.02 7.81 7.84
CA SER A 38 -16.82 7.51 8.59
C SER A 38 -15.98 6.37 8.01
N VAL A 39 -16.56 5.51 7.17
CA VAL A 39 -15.88 4.34 6.60
C VAL A 39 -15.21 4.73 5.29
N LYS A 40 -13.89 4.56 5.25
CA LYS A 40 -13.09 4.80 4.05
C LYS A 40 -13.07 3.57 3.14
N ILE A 41 -13.11 3.80 1.82
CA ILE A 41 -13.03 2.74 0.82
C ILE A 41 -11.57 2.53 0.44
N CYS A 42 -11.10 1.30 0.57
CA CYS A 42 -9.81 0.85 0.05
C CYS A 42 -10.03 -0.12 -1.11
N VAL A 43 -9.25 -0.01 -2.18
CA VAL A 43 -9.27 -0.97 -3.29
C VAL A 43 -7.90 -1.60 -3.46
N ARG A 44 -7.85 -2.94 -3.55
CA ARG A 44 -6.61 -3.66 -3.89
C ARG A 44 -6.44 -3.64 -5.41
N VAL A 45 -5.32 -3.08 -5.86
CA VAL A 45 -4.88 -3.00 -7.25
C VAL A 45 -3.48 -3.59 -7.42
N ASN A 46 -3.07 -3.83 -8.66
CA ASN A 46 -1.73 -4.34 -8.97
C ASN A 46 -1.03 -3.35 -9.92
N ASN A 47 0.28 -3.18 -9.79
CA ASN A 47 1.06 -2.29 -10.64
C ASN A 47 1.13 -2.70 -12.13
N GLY A 48 0.66 -3.90 -12.47
CA GLY A 48 0.49 -4.36 -13.85
C GLY A 48 -0.79 -3.86 -14.54
N GLU A 49 -1.65 -3.12 -13.85
CA GLU A 49 -2.84 -2.49 -14.43
C GLU A 49 -2.44 -1.36 -15.39
N THR A 50 -3.34 -1.04 -16.33
CA THR A 50 -3.13 0.14 -17.19
C THR A 50 -3.19 1.43 -16.37
N THR A 51 -2.52 2.46 -16.85
CA THR A 51 -2.54 3.79 -16.22
C THR A 51 -3.96 4.33 -16.08
N GLU A 52 -4.80 4.15 -17.11
CA GLU A 52 -6.19 4.60 -17.10
C GLU A 52 -7.04 3.83 -16.06
N ASP A 53 -6.86 2.52 -15.96
CA ASP A 53 -7.57 1.70 -14.97
C ASP A 53 -7.19 2.12 -13.54
N LEU A 54 -5.90 2.32 -13.27
CA LEU A 54 -5.43 2.78 -11.95
C LEU A 54 -6.01 4.15 -11.59
N ASP A 55 -6.00 5.11 -12.52
CA ASP A 55 -6.55 6.44 -12.32
C ASP A 55 -8.05 6.40 -12.00
N ASN A 56 -8.80 5.57 -12.71
CA ASN A 56 -10.23 5.40 -12.45
C ASN A 56 -10.50 4.82 -11.06
N PHE A 57 -9.66 3.90 -10.58
CA PHE A 57 -9.76 3.38 -9.21
C PHE A 57 -9.38 4.45 -8.18
N PHE A 58 -8.30 5.21 -8.40
CA PHE A 58 -7.88 6.27 -7.49
C PHE A 58 -8.94 7.36 -7.33
N ASP A 59 -9.67 7.69 -8.41
CA ASP A 59 -10.81 8.62 -8.35
C ASP A 59 -12.03 8.06 -7.60
N ALA A 60 -12.10 6.75 -7.39
CA ALA A 60 -13.27 6.08 -6.80
C ALA A 60 -13.08 5.58 -5.37
N CYS A 61 -11.87 5.70 -4.79
CA CYS A 61 -11.56 5.21 -3.46
C CYS A 61 -10.75 6.22 -2.64
N ASP A 62 -10.77 6.04 -1.31
CA ASP A 62 -9.98 6.87 -0.39
C ASP A 62 -8.55 6.31 -0.24
N TYR A 63 -8.39 4.98 -0.40
CA TYR A 63 -7.13 4.26 -0.28
C TYR A 63 -6.95 3.27 -1.43
N ALA A 64 -5.75 3.16 -1.94
CA ALA A 64 -5.37 2.11 -2.89
C ALA A 64 -4.29 1.20 -2.27
N MET A 65 -4.62 -0.05 -2.02
CA MET A 65 -3.67 -1.06 -1.59
C MET A 65 -2.98 -1.62 -2.84
N ILE A 66 -1.74 -1.25 -3.04
CA ILE A 66 -0.96 -1.54 -4.24
C ILE A 66 -0.08 -2.76 -3.98
N GLU A 67 -0.33 -3.82 -4.75
CA GLU A 67 0.52 -4.99 -4.84
C GLU A 67 1.54 -4.77 -5.96
N LEU A 68 2.83 -4.76 -5.61
CA LEU A 68 3.90 -4.64 -6.58
C LEU A 68 4.27 -6.03 -7.11
N ASP A 69 4.15 -6.22 -8.41
CA ASP A 69 4.69 -7.41 -9.09
C ASP A 69 6.12 -7.09 -9.53
N SER A 70 7.10 -7.79 -8.98
CA SER A 70 8.52 -7.63 -9.29
C SER A 70 8.88 -7.87 -10.76
N LYS A 71 7.98 -8.49 -11.53
CA LYS A 71 8.16 -8.70 -12.98
C LYS A 71 7.70 -7.52 -13.83
N VAL A 72 7.01 -6.57 -13.22
CA VAL A 72 6.51 -5.37 -13.89
C VAL A 72 7.39 -4.21 -13.47
N ILE A 73 7.87 -3.43 -14.44
CA ILE A 73 8.57 -2.17 -14.13
C ILE A 73 7.59 -1.29 -13.36
N VAL A 74 7.95 -0.99 -12.12
CA VAL A 74 7.13 -0.12 -11.27
C VAL A 74 7.05 1.24 -11.94
N ASP A 75 5.83 1.75 -12.12
CA ASP A 75 5.64 3.17 -12.44
C ASP A 75 6.06 3.97 -11.19
N GLU A 76 7.28 4.52 -11.20
CA GLU A 76 7.84 5.33 -10.10
C GLU A 76 6.91 6.49 -9.68
N LYS A 77 5.90 6.78 -10.48
CA LYS A 77 4.91 7.84 -10.23
C LYS A 77 3.58 7.32 -9.68
N ILE A 78 3.44 6.02 -9.46
CA ILE A 78 2.14 5.45 -9.03
C ILE A 78 1.68 6.05 -7.69
N VAL A 79 2.62 6.29 -6.78
CA VAL A 79 2.39 6.92 -5.48
C VAL A 79 1.94 8.38 -5.66
N ASP A 80 2.69 9.16 -6.44
CA ASP A 80 2.38 10.56 -6.71
C ASP A 80 1.04 10.70 -7.43
N ARG A 81 0.73 9.79 -8.35
CA ARG A 81 -0.55 9.77 -9.06
C ARG A 81 -1.72 9.49 -8.13
N ALA A 82 -1.62 8.49 -7.24
CA ALA A 82 -2.64 8.22 -6.26
C ALA A 82 -2.87 9.45 -5.36
N LYS A 83 -1.79 10.02 -4.81
CA LYS A 83 -1.85 11.22 -3.95
C LYS A 83 -2.44 12.43 -4.68
N SER A 84 -2.15 12.63 -5.96
CA SER A 84 -2.74 13.72 -6.76
C SER A 84 -4.25 13.63 -6.93
N LYS A 85 -4.81 12.44 -6.75
CA LYS A 85 -6.25 12.14 -6.80
C LYS A 85 -6.90 12.04 -5.41
N ASN A 86 -6.20 12.45 -4.35
CA ASN A 86 -6.61 12.33 -2.95
C ASN A 86 -6.88 10.87 -2.54
N CYS A 87 -6.21 9.92 -3.17
CA CYS A 87 -6.21 8.51 -2.83
C CYS A 87 -4.88 8.18 -2.15
N GLU A 88 -4.93 7.73 -0.89
CA GLU A 88 -3.73 7.39 -0.13
C GLU A 88 -3.23 5.99 -0.53
N PRO A 89 -1.99 5.86 -1.04
CA PRO A 89 -1.43 4.58 -1.42
C PRO A 89 -0.96 3.80 -0.20
N ILE A 90 -1.36 2.52 -0.14
CA ILE A 90 -0.92 1.54 0.85
C ILE A 90 -0.07 0.51 0.12
N TYR A 91 1.16 0.28 0.55
CA TYR A 91 1.98 -0.81 0.04
C TYR A 91 1.48 -2.15 0.62
N LEU A 92 1.14 -3.11 -0.23
CA LEU A 92 0.85 -4.48 0.18
C LEU A 92 2.16 -5.28 0.20
N ALA A 93 2.79 -5.36 1.36
CA ALA A 93 4.03 -6.11 1.55
C ALA A 93 3.76 -7.62 1.56
N LEU A 94 4.57 -8.37 0.82
CA LEU A 94 4.52 -9.83 0.77
C LEU A 94 5.82 -10.40 1.33
N MET A 95 5.73 -11.26 2.33
CA MET A 95 6.87 -11.92 2.96
C MET A 95 6.70 -13.45 2.97
N PRO A 96 6.71 -14.10 1.78
CA PRO A 96 6.46 -15.53 1.65
C PRO A 96 7.47 -16.40 2.41
N THR A 97 8.68 -15.92 2.71
CA THR A 97 9.65 -16.69 3.50
C THR A 97 9.19 -16.86 4.95
N LEU A 98 8.41 -15.92 5.51
CA LEU A 98 7.84 -16.04 6.86
C LEU A 98 6.71 -17.07 6.96
N MET A 99 6.16 -17.53 5.84
CA MET A 99 5.28 -18.70 5.80
C MET A 99 6.03 -20.02 6.05
N LYS A 100 7.35 -20.04 5.85
CA LYS A 100 8.21 -21.24 5.94
C LYS A 100 9.16 -21.22 7.13
N GLY A 101 9.49 -20.06 7.65
CA GLY A 101 10.47 -19.90 8.73
C GLY A 101 10.35 -18.57 9.46
N GLN A 102 11.19 -18.37 10.46
CA GLN A 102 11.17 -17.15 11.29
C GLN A 102 12.05 -16.02 10.75
N VAL A 103 12.72 -16.25 9.64
CA VAL A 103 13.68 -15.29 9.07
C VAL A 103 13.25 -14.94 7.67
N GLN A 104 13.04 -13.66 7.45
CA GLN A 104 12.77 -13.11 6.11
C GLN A 104 14.03 -13.14 5.25
N SER A 105 13.84 -13.17 3.93
CA SER A 105 14.95 -13.10 3.00
C SER A 105 15.55 -11.68 2.92
N ARG A 106 16.79 -11.58 2.41
CA ARG A 106 17.40 -10.26 2.16
C ARG A 106 16.71 -9.53 1.03
N GLU A 107 16.22 -10.26 0.05
CA GLU A 107 15.47 -9.75 -1.09
C GLU A 107 14.17 -9.12 -0.63
N GLU A 108 13.40 -9.78 0.23
CA GLU A 108 12.17 -9.22 0.82
C GLU A 108 12.45 -7.94 1.61
N ASN A 109 13.51 -7.92 2.44
CA ASN A 109 13.90 -6.73 3.19
C ASN A 109 14.27 -5.55 2.29
N PHE A 110 15.04 -5.84 1.23
CA PHE A 110 15.46 -4.81 0.28
C PHE A 110 14.27 -4.25 -0.50
N GLU A 111 13.38 -5.12 -0.98
CA GLU A 111 12.19 -4.72 -1.71
C GLU A 111 11.27 -3.83 -0.86
N ILE A 112 11.00 -4.23 0.38
CA ILE A 112 10.18 -3.45 1.31
C ILE A 112 10.83 -2.11 1.63
N GLY A 113 12.13 -2.10 1.96
CA GLY A 113 12.85 -0.87 2.29
C GLY A 113 12.87 0.12 1.12
N HIS A 114 13.14 -0.37 -0.08
CA HIS A 114 13.14 0.44 -1.31
C HIS A 114 11.75 1.01 -1.61
N THR A 115 10.71 0.18 -1.50
CA THR A 115 9.33 0.64 -1.73
C THR A 115 8.91 1.74 -0.74
N LEU A 116 9.35 1.64 0.51
CA LEU A 116 9.10 2.72 1.48
C LEU A 116 9.76 4.04 1.07
N GLU A 117 10.94 3.99 0.45
CA GLU A 117 11.63 5.19 -0.06
C GLU A 117 10.87 5.85 -1.20
N GLU A 118 10.04 5.12 -1.95
CA GLU A 118 9.18 5.65 -3.01
C GLU A 118 8.01 6.50 -2.52
N GLY A 119 7.79 6.59 -1.20
CA GLY A 119 6.84 7.53 -0.60
C GLY A 119 5.52 6.92 -0.14
N PHE A 120 5.46 5.60 0.04
CA PHE A 120 4.35 4.98 0.75
C PHE A 120 4.42 5.33 2.24
N ASP A 121 3.30 5.81 2.78
CA ASP A 121 3.17 6.17 4.20
C ASP A 121 2.48 5.07 5.01
N MET A 122 1.90 4.07 4.35
CA MET A 122 1.20 2.96 4.96
C MET A 122 1.61 1.62 4.35
N ILE A 123 1.69 0.59 5.19
CA ILE A 123 1.98 -0.79 4.78
C ILE A 123 0.84 -1.69 5.26
N ALA A 124 0.34 -2.54 4.37
CA ALA A 124 -0.53 -3.65 4.72
C ALA A 124 0.26 -4.96 4.68
N LEU A 125 0.05 -5.80 5.68
CA LEU A 125 0.55 -7.17 5.72
C LEU A 125 -0.50 -8.12 5.18
N TYR A 126 -0.07 -9.29 4.72
CA TYR A 126 -0.97 -10.20 4.03
C TYR A 126 -1.04 -11.57 4.72
N GLU A 127 -0.83 -12.64 3.97
CA GLU A 127 -1.09 -14.01 4.40
C GLU A 127 -0.18 -14.48 5.53
N GLU A 128 1.08 -14.04 5.54
CA GLU A 128 2.06 -14.34 6.58
C GLU A 128 1.62 -13.87 7.98
N THR A 129 0.80 -12.81 8.03
CA THR A 129 0.26 -12.28 9.28
C THR A 129 -1.11 -12.86 9.60
N ALA A 130 -1.96 -13.08 8.58
CA ALA A 130 -3.32 -13.60 8.77
C ALA A 130 -3.36 -15.11 9.04
N ASN A 131 -2.56 -15.90 8.33
CA ASN A 131 -2.57 -17.36 8.33
C ASN A 131 -1.19 -17.98 8.58
N GLY A 132 -0.14 -17.17 8.64
CA GLY A 132 1.23 -17.63 8.81
C GLY A 132 1.52 -18.16 10.21
N PRO A 133 2.57 -18.96 10.38
CA PRO A 133 2.96 -19.50 11.69
C PRO A 133 3.60 -18.47 12.61
N TYR A 134 4.00 -17.30 12.10
CA TYR A 134 4.76 -16.30 12.86
C TYR A 134 4.20 -14.86 12.68
N PRO A 135 2.91 -14.60 12.97
CA PRO A 135 2.28 -13.30 12.71
C PRO A 135 2.95 -12.13 13.45
N ALA A 136 3.31 -12.33 14.72
CA ALA A 136 4.01 -11.30 15.49
C ALA A 136 5.42 -10.99 14.93
N ARG A 137 6.10 -11.99 14.35
CA ARG A 137 7.39 -11.78 13.69
C ARG A 137 7.23 -10.98 12.41
N SER A 138 6.18 -11.23 11.63
CA SER A 138 5.90 -10.47 10.40
C SER A 138 5.72 -8.97 10.70
N VAL A 139 4.91 -8.63 11.69
CA VAL A 139 4.74 -7.24 12.15
C VAL A 139 6.06 -6.63 12.59
N LYS A 140 6.83 -7.36 13.42
CA LYS A 140 8.12 -6.87 13.92
C LYS A 140 9.14 -6.64 12.80
N CYS A 141 9.17 -7.49 11.77
CA CYS A 141 10.06 -7.32 10.62
C CYS A 141 9.78 -6.00 9.88
N ILE A 142 8.49 -5.72 9.61
CA ILE A 142 8.10 -4.48 8.94
C ILE A 142 8.47 -3.26 9.79
N ASP A 143 8.20 -3.31 11.09
CA ASP A 143 8.56 -2.22 12.02
C ASP A 143 10.08 -1.96 11.99
N GLU A 144 10.90 -3.01 12.09
CA GLU A 144 12.36 -2.91 12.01
C GLU A 144 12.82 -2.27 10.69
N ILE A 145 12.26 -2.68 9.54
CA ILE A 145 12.59 -2.14 8.22
C ILE A 145 12.14 -0.68 8.10
N ALA A 146 10.92 -0.36 8.52
CA ALA A 146 10.37 0.99 8.46
C ALA A 146 11.23 1.98 9.28
N VAL A 147 11.58 1.61 10.51
CA VAL A 147 12.45 2.41 11.38
C VAL A 147 13.83 2.66 10.75
N GLU A 148 14.43 1.66 10.11
CA GLU A 148 15.72 1.85 9.43
C GLU A 148 15.58 2.73 8.18
N SER A 149 14.51 2.56 7.38
CA SER A 149 14.25 3.41 6.21
C SER A 149 14.01 4.88 6.61
N GLU A 150 13.27 5.12 7.69
CA GLU A 150 13.06 6.48 8.22
C GLU A 150 14.37 7.14 8.66
N LYS A 151 15.27 6.40 9.31
CA LYS A 151 16.60 6.93 9.69
C LYS A 151 17.42 7.37 8.48
N LEU A 152 17.34 6.62 7.37
CA LEU A 152 18.00 6.97 6.13
C LEU A 152 17.42 8.24 5.50
N ARG A 153 16.10 8.42 5.56
CA ARG A 153 15.42 9.65 5.08
C ARG A 153 15.82 10.89 5.89
N VAL A 154 16.00 10.76 7.19
CA VAL A 154 16.32 11.87 8.11
C VAL A 154 17.83 12.15 8.18
N ASN A 155 18.68 11.41 7.46
CA ASN A 155 20.11 11.61 7.50
C ASN A 155 20.47 13.03 6.99
N PRO A 156 21.12 13.89 7.83
CA PRO A 156 21.50 15.26 7.45
C PRO A 156 22.38 15.33 6.20
N PHE A 157 23.06 14.23 5.88
CA PHE A 157 23.91 14.13 4.70
C PHE A 157 23.09 14.02 3.39
N SER A 158 21.95 13.32 3.39
CA SER A 158 21.05 13.27 2.24
C SER A 158 20.41 14.64 1.98
N ASP A 159 20.04 15.35 3.02
CA ASP A 159 19.50 16.74 2.93
C ASP A 159 20.56 17.72 2.41
N LEU A 160 21.81 17.57 2.85
CA LEU A 160 22.93 18.39 2.36
C LEU A 160 23.23 18.10 0.89
N MET A 161 23.25 16.82 0.48
CA MET A 161 23.49 16.41 -0.90
C MET A 161 22.32 16.86 -1.80
N ASN A 162 21.07 16.74 -1.39
CA ASN A 162 19.92 17.24 -2.12
C ASN A 162 19.98 18.76 -2.31
N LYS A 163 20.40 19.51 -1.30
CA LYS A 163 20.66 20.96 -1.42
C LYS A 163 21.79 21.29 -2.39
N ILE A 164 22.91 20.55 -2.32
CA ILE A 164 24.05 20.75 -3.22
C ILE A 164 23.69 20.41 -4.66
N PHE A 165 23.09 19.24 -4.91
CA PHE A 165 22.70 18.83 -6.27
C PHE A 165 21.48 19.59 -6.80
N GLY A 166 20.59 20.10 -5.94
CA GLY A 166 19.48 20.96 -6.32
C GLY A 166 19.95 22.33 -6.84
N ILE A 167 21.13 22.81 -6.43
CA ILE A 167 21.74 24.05 -6.92
C ILE A 167 22.25 23.89 -8.38
N PHE A 168 22.61 22.67 -8.80
CA PHE A 168 23.10 22.37 -10.15
C PHE A 168 22.00 22.03 -11.16
N LYS A 169 20.72 22.01 -10.75
CA LYS A 169 19.56 21.75 -11.63
C LYS A 169 18.77 23.02 -12.02
N LYS A 170 19.39 24.20 -11.93
CA LYS A 170 18.84 25.46 -12.48
C LYS A 170 19.56 25.88 -13.74
#